data_fd014788525a21dfdd9e9a592d930cba
#
_entry.id   fd014788525a21dfdd9e9a592d930cba
#
_cell.length_a   1.000
_cell.length_b   1.000
_cell.length_c   1.000
_cell.angle_alpha   90.00
_cell.angle_beta   90.00
_cell.angle_gamma   90.00
#
_symmetry.space_group_name_H-M   'P 1'
#
loop_
_entity.id
_entity.type
_entity.pdbx_description
1 polymer ?
#
loop_
_entity_poly.entity_id
_entity_poly.type
_entity_poly.pdbx_seq_one_letter_code
_entity_poly.pdbx_strand_id
1 'polypeptide(L)'
;NGKNTRNVLLIGSLFNDNDFEKLKKDGLHYGYNITDRINDVNNIDQKLEYIISQNKIDLIFLRDIGENISKKVSNFCDLYGIRLKLLLNVDSVTGRKAGLDIMGGFPVMDVRTEPLLYLGNRSMKRSIDIAMAGISIFLVLTWLPLIVKLGQMISYPGPLFFIQKRIGRNGEIFNLYKFRTMVHAHEAELAKMGKATKTSKGDARIPWFGRLLRKTNFDEYPQFINVLLGSMSTVGPRPHMVGEDRELETRVNHYRVRRFVKPGITGFAAIKGYRGGTDDLDLMEKRTELDIWYLENWSLWLDIKIMAITVWQMLTFRIPKAY
;
A
#
# COMPACT_ATOMS: atom_id res chain seq x y z
N ASN A 1 22.49 -7.96 10.28
CA ASN A 1 21.75 -7.03 9.41
C ASN A 1 20.23 -7.23 9.57
N GLY A 2 19.66 -6.80 10.75
CA GLY A 2 18.29 -7.06 11.16
C GLY A 2 17.20 -6.16 10.53
N LYS A 3 17.41 -5.55 9.37
CA LYS A 3 16.43 -4.60 8.78
C LYS A 3 15.33 -5.20 7.90
N ASN A 4 15.22 -6.54 7.77
CA ASN A 4 14.23 -7.18 6.89
C ASN A 4 13.54 -8.41 7.52
N THR A 5 13.60 -8.58 8.83
CA THR A 5 12.93 -9.68 9.51
C THR A 5 11.44 -9.35 9.71
N ARG A 6 10.56 -10.35 9.48
CA ARG A 6 9.13 -10.27 9.74
C ARG A 6 8.81 -10.99 11.02
N ASN A 7 8.03 -10.37 11.89
CA ASN A 7 7.54 -11.02 13.10
C ASN A 7 6.40 -11.98 12.75
N VAL A 8 6.54 -13.21 13.20
CA VAL A 8 5.65 -14.33 12.85
C VAL A 8 5.00 -14.90 14.11
N LEU A 9 3.67 -15.06 14.05
CA LEU A 9 2.89 -15.78 15.02
C LEU A 9 2.54 -17.17 14.47
N LEU A 10 2.74 -18.23 15.24
CA LEU A 10 2.30 -19.59 14.91
C LEU A 10 0.93 -19.86 15.51
N ILE A 11 0.02 -20.44 14.73
CA ILE A 11 -1.31 -20.86 15.22
C ILE A 11 -1.57 -22.30 14.81
N GLY A 12 -1.88 -23.17 15.77
CA GLY A 12 -2.25 -24.56 15.51
C GLY A 12 -2.04 -25.50 16.69
N SER A 13 -2.90 -26.51 16.79
CA SER A 13 -2.92 -27.44 17.90
C SER A 13 -1.73 -28.43 18.02
N LEU A 14 -0.85 -28.46 17.02
CA LEU A 14 0.19 -29.47 16.86
C LEU A 14 1.62 -28.92 16.91
N PHE A 15 1.84 -27.69 17.38
CA PHE A 15 3.19 -27.18 17.58
C PHE A 15 3.74 -27.62 18.93
N ASN A 16 4.51 -28.72 18.96
CA ASN A 16 5.28 -29.07 20.13
C ASN A 16 6.51 -28.15 20.30
N ASP A 17 7.20 -28.24 21.45
CA ASP A 17 8.34 -27.38 21.74
C ASP A 17 9.50 -27.59 20.74
N ASN A 18 9.70 -28.82 20.26
CA ASN A 18 10.72 -29.15 19.27
C ASN A 18 10.42 -28.50 17.90
N ASP A 19 9.17 -28.55 17.44
CA ASP A 19 8.75 -27.91 16.19
C ASP A 19 8.91 -26.39 16.28
N PHE A 20 8.56 -25.81 17.43
CA PHE A 20 8.69 -24.37 17.67
C PHE A 20 10.16 -23.91 17.59
N GLU A 21 11.04 -24.57 18.31
CA GLU A 21 12.49 -24.23 18.31
C GLU A 21 13.12 -24.45 16.92
N LYS A 22 12.75 -25.52 16.23
CA LYS A 22 13.21 -25.78 14.86
C LYS A 22 12.77 -24.70 13.89
N LEU A 23 11.48 -24.36 13.89
CA LEU A 23 10.95 -23.30 13.06
C LEU A 23 11.55 -21.93 13.39
N LYS A 24 11.83 -21.66 14.66
CA LYS A 24 12.46 -20.42 15.11
C LYS A 24 13.88 -20.30 14.58
N LYS A 25 14.66 -21.39 14.63
CA LYS A 25 16.04 -21.42 14.11
C LYS A 25 16.06 -21.30 12.58
N ASP A 26 15.25 -22.11 11.89
CA ASP A 26 15.22 -22.13 10.43
C ASP A 26 14.57 -20.86 9.87
N GLY A 27 13.57 -20.33 10.55
CA GLY A 27 12.88 -19.11 10.15
C GLY A 27 13.78 -17.90 9.98
N LEU A 28 14.81 -17.77 10.80
CA LEU A 28 15.78 -16.67 10.70
C LEU A 28 16.53 -16.68 9.35
N HIS A 29 16.81 -17.84 8.78
CA HIS A 29 17.43 -17.95 7.46
C HIS A 29 16.53 -17.43 6.33
N TYR A 30 15.20 -17.52 6.53
CA TYR A 30 14.19 -17.01 5.59
C TYR A 30 13.72 -15.58 5.91
N GLY A 31 14.35 -14.93 6.90
CA GLY A 31 13.96 -13.58 7.34
C GLY A 31 12.68 -13.54 8.20
N TYR A 32 12.35 -14.65 8.87
CA TYR A 32 11.22 -14.75 9.80
C TYR A 32 11.70 -14.79 11.25
N ASN A 33 11.16 -13.91 12.08
CA ASN A 33 11.39 -13.90 13.52
C ASN A 33 10.11 -14.43 14.18
N ILE A 34 10.14 -15.69 14.63
CA ILE A 34 8.98 -16.28 15.29
C ILE A 34 8.91 -15.78 16.71
N THR A 35 7.88 -14.99 17.01
CA THR A 35 7.73 -14.27 18.28
C THR A 35 6.90 -15.04 19.29
N ASP A 36 5.85 -15.73 18.84
CA ASP A 36 4.91 -16.39 19.74
C ASP A 36 4.17 -17.52 19.04
N ARG A 37 3.40 -18.32 19.82
CA ARG A 37 2.54 -19.39 19.33
C ARG A 37 1.20 -19.48 20.08
N ILE A 38 0.15 -19.84 19.37
CA ILE A 38 -1.18 -20.18 19.91
C ILE A 38 -1.47 -21.64 19.60
N ASN A 39 -1.43 -22.49 20.60
CA ASN A 39 -1.76 -23.93 20.46
C ASN A 39 -3.25 -24.20 20.73
N ASP A 40 -3.85 -23.44 21.65
CA ASP A 40 -5.28 -23.55 21.97
C ASP A 40 -6.06 -22.49 21.18
N VAL A 41 -6.87 -22.95 20.25
CA VAL A 41 -7.67 -22.13 19.35
C VAL A 41 -9.03 -21.71 19.91
N ASN A 42 -9.35 -22.08 21.15
CA ASN A 42 -10.54 -21.59 21.83
C ASN A 42 -10.43 -20.08 22.06
N ASN A 43 -11.50 -19.34 21.77
CA ASN A 43 -11.53 -17.88 21.84
C ASN A 43 -10.39 -17.19 21.06
N ILE A 44 -10.12 -17.71 19.85
CA ILE A 44 -8.99 -17.29 19.01
C ILE A 44 -9.01 -15.77 18.74
N ASP A 45 -10.20 -15.19 18.56
CA ASP A 45 -10.36 -13.77 18.24
C ASP A 45 -9.76 -12.88 19.36
N GLN A 46 -10.10 -13.17 20.63
CA GLN A 46 -9.58 -12.41 21.78
C GLN A 46 -8.06 -12.59 21.98
N LYS A 47 -7.56 -13.82 21.74
CA LYS A 47 -6.11 -14.11 21.82
C LYS A 47 -5.33 -13.36 20.75
N LEU A 48 -5.86 -13.30 19.54
CA LEU A 48 -5.25 -12.56 18.43
C LEU A 48 -5.21 -11.06 18.69
N GLU A 49 -6.33 -10.48 19.14
CA GLU A 49 -6.40 -9.07 19.50
C GLU A 49 -5.38 -8.72 20.60
N TYR A 50 -5.29 -9.56 21.63
CA TYR A 50 -4.33 -9.37 22.72
C TYR A 50 -2.88 -9.40 22.20
N ILE A 51 -2.49 -10.43 21.43
CA ILE A 51 -1.10 -10.56 20.94
C ILE A 51 -0.72 -9.40 20.01
N ILE A 52 -1.65 -8.98 19.14
CA ILE A 52 -1.39 -7.85 18.22
C ILE A 52 -1.28 -6.52 18.96
N SER A 53 -2.00 -6.36 20.07
CA SER A 53 -1.87 -5.17 20.90
C SER A 53 -0.49 -5.06 21.59
N GLN A 54 0.15 -6.19 21.88
CA GLN A 54 1.46 -6.26 22.54
C GLN A 54 2.63 -6.27 21.55
N ASN A 55 2.47 -6.90 20.40
CA ASN A 55 3.55 -7.15 19.45
C ASN A 55 3.13 -6.79 18.02
N LYS A 56 4.05 -6.19 17.25
CA LYS A 56 3.85 -6.00 15.82
C LYS A 56 4.01 -7.35 15.12
N ILE A 57 2.90 -7.95 14.66
CA ILE A 57 2.89 -9.17 13.87
C ILE A 57 2.73 -8.83 12.39
N ASP A 58 3.64 -9.33 11.55
CA ASP A 58 3.64 -9.11 10.10
C ASP A 58 3.07 -10.30 9.32
N LEU A 59 3.08 -11.50 9.93
CA LEU A 59 2.74 -12.76 9.29
C LEU A 59 2.22 -13.78 10.32
N ILE A 60 1.20 -14.53 9.95
CA ILE A 60 0.69 -15.68 10.72
C ILE A 60 0.95 -16.96 9.93
N PHE A 61 1.51 -17.98 10.59
CA PHE A 61 1.56 -19.33 10.10
C PHE A 61 0.47 -20.15 10.78
N LEU A 62 -0.41 -20.74 9.97
CA LEU A 62 -1.56 -21.50 10.39
C LEU A 62 -1.37 -22.98 10.06
N ARG A 63 -1.53 -23.87 11.04
CA ARG A 63 -1.41 -25.32 10.88
C ARG A 63 -2.66 -26.02 11.39
N ASP A 64 -3.32 -26.76 10.52
CA ASP A 64 -4.36 -27.79 10.79
C ASP A 64 -5.39 -27.47 11.91
N ILE A 65 -6.25 -26.50 11.68
CA ILE A 65 -7.23 -26.03 12.67
C ILE A 65 -8.67 -25.99 12.14
N GLY A 66 -9.06 -26.86 11.24
CA GLY A 66 -10.42 -26.91 10.74
C GLY A 66 -10.89 -25.67 9.98
N GLU A 67 -11.89 -25.83 9.14
CA GLU A 67 -12.33 -24.80 8.18
C GLU A 67 -12.85 -23.53 8.84
N ASN A 68 -13.66 -23.65 9.90
CA ASN A 68 -14.29 -22.50 10.55
C ASN A 68 -13.26 -21.57 11.21
N ILE A 69 -12.25 -22.14 11.87
CA ILE A 69 -11.21 -21.35 12.52
C ILE A 69 -10.26 -20.74 11.48
N SER A 70 -9.94 -21.50 10.42
CA SER A 70 -9.15 -21.00 9.30
C SER A 70 -9.80 -19.80 8.64
N LYS A 71 -11.11 -19.80 8.42
CA LYS A 71 -11.86 -18.65 7.90
C LYS A 71 -11.82 -17.44 8.84
N LYS A 72 -12.01 -17.66 10.15
CA LYS A 72 -11.90 -16.57 11.15
C LYS A 72 -10.52 -15.93 11.14
N VAL A 73 -9.45 -16.74 11.19
CA VAL A 73 -8.07 -16.25 11.16
C VAL A 73 -7.77 -15.53 9.84
N SER A 74 -8.27 -16.04 8.70
CA SER A 74 -8.10 -15.37 7.40
C SER A 74 -8.76 -14.01 7.38
N ASN A 75 -10.02 -13.91 7.81
CA ASN A 75 -10.74 -12.64 7.90
C ASN A 75 -10.06 -11.64 8.85
N PHE A 76 -9.56 -12.15 9.98
CA PHE A 76 -8.80 -11.35 10.93
C PHE A 76 -7.50 -10.82 10.29
N CYS A 77 -6.76 -11.65 9.58
CA CYS A 77 -5.54 -11.26 8.88
C CYS A 77 -5.81 -10.17 7.83
N ASP A 78 -6.88 -10.30 7.07
CA ASP A 78 -7.28 -9.29 6.08
C ASP A 78 -7.71 -7.98 6.74
N LEU A 79 -8.42 -8.05 7.87
CA LEU A 79 -8.86 -6.87 8.63
C LEU A 79 -7.66 -6.07 9.19
N TYR A 80 -6.68 -6.79 9.75
CA TYR A 80 -5.50 -6.15 10.36
C TYR A 80 -4.32 -5.96 9.40
N GLY A 81 -4.44 -6.39 8.13
CA GLY A 81 -3.39 -6.28 7.13
C GLY A 81 -2.18 -7.18 7.45
N ILE A 82 -2.43 -8.36 8.03
CA ILE A 82 -1.43 -9.36 8.37
C ILE A 82 -1.42 -10.43 7.27
N ARG A 83 -0.24 -10.89 6.88
CA ARG A 83 -0.14 -11.99 5.90
C ARG A 83 -0.46 -13.32 6.56
N LEU A 84 -1.11 -14.21 5.82
CA LEU A 84 -1.40 -15.57 6.27
C LEU A 84 -0.70 -16.59 5.37
N LYS A 85 -0.05 -17.59 5.99
CA LYS A 85 0.51 -18.76 5.32
C LYS A 85 0.00 -20.03 6.00
N LEU A 86 -0.34 -21.03 5.21
CA LEU A 86 -0.73 -22.35 5.73
C LEU A 86 0.50 -23.25 5.82
N LEU A 87 0.67 -23.89 6.98
CA LEU A 87 1.62 -24.98 7.18
C LEU A 87 0.89 -26.29 6.93
N LEU A 88 1.17 -26.93 5.80
CA LEU A 88 0.54 -28.18 5.43
C LEU A 88 1.35 -29.37 5.94
N ASN A 89 0.68 -30.43 6.35
CA ASN A 89 1.34 -31.69 6.67
C ASN A 89 1.62 -32.44 5.36
N VAL A 90 2.89 -32.69 5.04
CA VAL A 90 3.34 -33.24 3.73
C VAL A 90 2.81 -34.64 3.47
N ASP A 91 2.53 -35.42 4.51
CA ASP A 91 2.08 -36.80 4.36
C ASP A 91 0.71 -36.94 3.67
N SER A 92 -0.03 -35.85 3.52
CA SER A 92 -1.34 -35.82 2.85
C SER A 92 -1.35 -35.16 1.46
N VAL A 93 -0.27 -34.59 1.01
CA VAL A 93 -0.24 -33.80 -0.25
C VAL A 93 0.79 -34.36 -1.21
N THR A 94 0.51 -35.53 -1.77
CA THR A 94 1.29 -36.05 -2.89
C THR A 94 0.81 -35.45 -4.22
N GLY A 95 1.67 -34.69 -4.90
CA GLY A 95 1.69 -34.69 -6.33
C GLY A 95 1.23 -33.46 -7.12
N ARG A 96 1.27 -32.20 -6.65
CA ARG A 96 1.12 -31.04 -7.56
C ARG A 96 2.07 -29.89 -7.21
N LYS A 97 2.71 -29.32 -8.27
CA LYS A 97 3.52 -28.10 -8.23
C LYS A 97 2.63 -26.88 -7.91
N ALA A 98 2.19 -26.70 -6.68
CA ALA A 98 1.84 -25.39 -6.16
C ALA A 98 3.12 -24.85 -5.54
N GLY A 99 3.36 -23.53 -5.56
CA GLY A 99 4.56 -22.94 -4.97
C GLY A 99 4.63 -23.18 -3.47
N LEU A 100 5.00 -24.40 -3.11
CA LEU A 100 5.18 -24.86 -1.76
C LEU A 100 6.63 -24.60 -1.39
N ASP A 101 6.86 -23.68 -0.48
CA ASP A 101 8.15 -23.52 0.19
C ASP A 101 8.22 -24.53 1.32
N ILE A 102 9.39 -25.16 1.55
CA ILE A 102 9.61 -26.05 2.68
C ILE A 102 10.38 -25.26 3.75
N MET A 103 9.77 -25.09 4.90
CA MET A 103 10.38 -24.45 6.06
C MET A 103 10.43 -25.42 7.25
N GLY A 104 11.62 -25.75 7.72
CA GLY A 104 11.79 -26.70 8.83
C GLY A 104 11.21 -28.09 8.60
N GLY A 105 11.12 -28.55 7.33
CA GLY A 105 10.49 -29.81 6.95
C GLY A 105 8.96 -29.75 6.79
N PHE A 106 8.36 -28.57 6.96
CA PHE A 106 6.94 -28.33 6.75
C PHE A 106 6.70 -27.61 5.42
N PRO A 107 5.79 -28.08 4.55
CA PRO A 107 5.36 -27.33 3.40
C PRO A 107 4.54 -26.11 3.85
N VAL A 108 4.88 -24.97 3.30
CA VAL A 108 4.24 -23.67 3.56
C VAL A 108 3.61 -23.19 2.28
N MET A 109 2.32 -22.91 2.31
CA MET A 109 1.60 -22.36 1.16
C MET A 109 1.11 -20.94 1.46
N ASP A 110 1.39 -20.01 0.53
CA ASP A 110 0.82 -18.68 0.63
C ASP A 110 -0.69 -18.71 0.32
N VAL A 111 -1.51 -18.21 1.24
CA VAL A 111 -2.98 -18.09 1.03
C VAL A 111 -3.29 -17.02 -0.01
N ARG A 112 -2.41 -16.03 -0.15
CA ARG A 112 -2.52 -14.95 -1.13
C ARG A 112 -1.27 -14.89 -2.00
N THR A 113 -1.46 -14.87 -3.30
CA THR A 113 -0.35 -14.67 -4.24
C THR A 113 0.16 -13.23 -4.14
N GLU A 114 1.42 -13.08 -3.79
CA GLU A 114 2.06 -11.77 -3.70
C GLU A 114 3.39 -11.80 -4.49
N PRO A 115 3.38 -11.58 -5.82
CA PRO A 115 4.60 -11.64 -6.64
C PRO A 115 5.72 -10.71 -6.13
N LEU A 116 5.36 -9.59 -5.50
CA LEU A 116 6.32 -8.63 -4.92
C LEU A 116 6.91 -9.06 -3.56
N LEU A 117 6.58 -10.24 -3.04
CA LEU A 117 7.33 -10.84 -1.93
C LEU A 117 8.69 -11.36 -2.40
N TYR A 118 8.80 -11.83 -3.64
CA TYR A 118 10.04 -12.35 -4.19
C TYR A 118 11.05 -11.22 -4.43
N LEU A 119 12.29 -11.41 -3.94
CA LEU A 119 13.35 -10.41 -4.03
C LEU A 119 13.65 -9.98 -5.47
N GLY A 120 13.67 -10.92 -6.42
CA GLY A 120 13.89 -10.64 -7.85
C GLY A 120 12.86 -9.66 -8.40
N ASN A 121 11.58 -9.89 -8.14
CA ASN A 121 10.49 -9.03 -8.59
C ASN A 121 10.55 -7.64 -7.93
N ARG A 122 10.84 -7.59 -6.63
CA ARG A 122 11.02 -6.32 -5.90
C ARG A 122 12.19 -5.50 -6.44
N SER A 123 13.32 -6.17 -6.71
CA SER A 123 14.51 -5.51 -7.27
C SER A 123 14.24 -4.99 -8.68
N MET A 124 13.62 -5.80 -9.54
CA MET A 124 13.21 -5.40 -10.88
C MET A 124 12.26 -4.21 -10.87
N LYS A 125 11.20 -4.28 -10.04
CA LYS A 125 10.28 -3.15 -9.85
C LYS A 125 11.01 -1.90 -9.38
N ARG A 126 11.91 -2.03 -8.41
CA ARG A 126 12.69 -0.91 -7.88
C ARG A 126 13.60 -0.28 -8.93
N SER A 127 14.26 -1.08 -9.75
CA SER A 127 15.12 -0.57 -10.84
C SER A 127 14.32 0.27 -11.83
N ILE A 128 13.12 -0.19 -12.22
CA ILE A 128 12.25 0.57 -13.11
C ILE A 128 11.71 1.83 -12.42
N ASP A 129 11.30 1.76 -11.16
CA ASP A 129 10.87 2.91 -10.40
C ASP A 129 11.97 4.00 -10.39
N ILE A 130 13.23 3.62 -10.14
CA ILE A 130 14.36 4.55 -10.16
C ILE A 130 14.60 5.12 -11.55
N ALA A 131 14.58 4.28 -12.59
CA ALA A 131 14.77 4.74 -13.96
C ALA A 131 13.68 5.74 -14.39
N MET A 132 12.41 5.41 -14.15
CA MET A 132 11.28 6.27 -14.49
C MET A 132 11.29 7.58 -13.67
N ALA A 133 11.62 7.51 -12.39
CA ALA A 133 11.75 8.69 -11.55
C ALA A 133 12.94 9.58 -12.00
N GLY A 134 14.08 8.97 -12.31
CA GLY A 134 15.24 9.69 -12.83
C GLY A 134 14.95 10.42 -14.15
N ILE A 135 14.33 9.72 -15.11
CA ILE A 135 13.90 10.32 -16.38
C ILE A 135 12.90 11.46 -16.14
N SER A 136 11.88 11.25 -15.31
CA SER A 136 10.87 12.27 -15.02
C SER A 136 11.46 13.50 -14.32
N ILE A 137 12.38 13.30 -13.40
CA ILE A 137 13.07 14.41 -12.72
C ILE A 137 13.95 15.14 -13.71
N PHE A 138 14.77 14.44 -14.49
CA PHE A 138 15.67 15.07 -15.45
C PHE A 138 14.92 15.83 -16.53
N LEU A 139 13.86 15.26 -17.12
CA LEU A 139 13.13 15.89 -18.22
C LEU A 139 12.14 16.97 -17.76
N VAL A 140 11.60 16.86 -16.57
CA VAL A 140 10.48 17.73 -16.14
C VAL A 140 10.83 18.55 -14.91
N LEU A 141 11.34 17.96 -13.84
CA LEU A 141 11.60 18.68 -12.60
C LEU A 141 12.85 19.59 -12.65
N THR A 142 13.61 19.62 -13.72
CA THR A 142 14.69 20.59 -13.93
C THR A 142 14.19 22.01 -14.22
N TRP A 143 13.10 22.15 -14.95
CA TRP A 143 12.56 23.45 -15.37
C TRP A 143 11.16 23.76 -14.80
N LEU A 144 10.33 22.71 -14.57
CA LEU A 144 8.95 22.89 -14.10
C LEU A 144 8.84 23.69 -12.78
N PRO A 145 9.70 23.48 -11.75
CA PRO A 145 9.65 24.24 -10.51
C PRO A 145 9.77 25.74 -10.72
N LEU A 146 10.60 26.18 -11.68
CA LEU A 146 10.74 27.59 -12.01
C LEU A 146 9.44 28.17 -12.58
N ILE A 147 8.83 27.50 -13.55
CA ILE A 147 7.55 27.91 -14.14
C ILE A 147 6.45 27.93 -13.08
N VAL A 148 6.38 26.88 -12.26
CA VAL A 148 5.38 26.79 -11.18
C VAL A 148 5.59 27.90 -10.17
N LYS A 149 6.84 28.22 -9.80
CA LYS A 149 7.13 29.31 -8.86
C LYS A 149 6.72 30.67 -9.42
N LEU A 150 7.02 30.96 -10.67
CA LEU A 150 6.59 32.21 -11.35
C LEU A 150 5.06 32.30 -11.39
N GLY A 151 4.37 31.26 -11.80
CA GLY A 151 2.90 31.23 -11.83
C GLY A 151 2.26 31.39 -10.44
N GLN A 152 2.87 30.81 -9.41
CA GLN A 152 2.45 30.99 -8.02
C GLN A 152 2.66 32.45 -7.55
N MET A 153 3.80 33.06 -7.90
CA MET A 153 4.06 34.45 -7.52
C MET A 153 3.00 35.41 -8.08
N ILE A 154 2.52 35.17 -9.29
CA ILE A 154 1.48 35.98 -9.94
C ILE A 154 0.10 35.68 -9.37
N SER A 155 -0.23 34.42 -9.14
CA SER A 155 -1.61 33.98 -8.81
C SER A 155 -1.89 33.83 -7.30
N TYR A 156 -0.93 33.31 -6.53
CA TYR A 156 -1.06 33.04 -5.10
C TYR A 156 0.32 32.89 -4.44
N PRO A 157 0.99 33.98 -4.06
CA PRO A 157 2.34 33.95 -3.49
C PRO A 157 2.47 33.00 -2.30
N GLY A 158 3.68 32.44 -2.08
CA GLY A 158 3.99 31.56 -0.95
C GLY A 158 4.94 30.41 -1.29
N PRO A 159 5.02 29.35 -0.47
CA PRO A 159 5.94 28.23 -0.67
C PRO A 159 5.64 27.47 -1.96
N LEU A 160 6.69 26.97 -2.63
CA LEU A 160 6.59 26.22 -3.88
C LEU A 160 5.91 24.87 -3.67
N PHE A 161 6.32 24.16 -2.63
CA PHE A 161 5.86 22.82 -2.34
C PHE A 161 4.78 22.82 -1.26
N PHE A 162 3.92 21.80 -1.34
CA PHE A 162 3.01 21.37 -0.30
C PHE A 162 3.42 19.97 0.13
N ILE A 163 3.62 19.80 1.43
CA ILE A 163 4.04 18.52 2.02
C ILE A 163 2.92 18.01 2.90
N GLN A 164 2.51 16.75 2.70
CA GLN A 164 1.41 16.15 3.45
C GLN A 164 1.75 14.73 3.88
N LYS A 165 1.46 14.40 5.14
CA LYS A 165 1.62 13.06 5.67
C LYS A 165 0.61 12.10 5.05
N ARG A 166 1.11 10.96 4.57
CA ARG A 166 0.33 9.88 3.95
C ARG A 166 0.72 8.54 4.53
N ILE A 167 -0.18 7.56 4.42
CA ILE A 167 0.09 6.18 4.78
C ILE A 167 0.72 5.47 3.58
N GLY A 168 1.84 4.80 3.83
CA GLY A 168 2.61 4.01 2.87
C GLY A 168 2.51 2.50 3.10
N ARG A 169 3.54 1.79 2.63
CA ARG A 169 3.64 0.34 2.80
C ARG A 169 3.72 -0.02 4.29
N ASN A 170 3.06 -1.12 4.68
CA ASN A 170 2.98 -1.63 6.05
C ASN A 170 2.44 -0.59 7.07
N GLY A 171 1.70 0.43 6.61
CA GLY A 171 1.16 1.47 7.48
C GLY A 171 2.15 2.57 7.88
N GLU A 172 3.36 2.59 7.32
CA GLU A 172 4.36 3.62 7.61
C GLU A 172 3.91 4.99 7.12
N ILE A 173 4.11 6.01 7.94
CA ILE A 173 3.78 7.40 7.57
C ILE A 173 4.96 8.01 6.83
N PHE A 174 4.70 8.62 5.68
CA PHE A 174 5.71 9.35 4.91
C PHE A 174 5.22 10.74 4.49
N ASN A 175 6.15 11.62 4.17
CA ASN A 175 5.88 12.96 3.63
C ASN A 175 5.74 12.88 2.12
N LEU A 176 4.54 13.16 1.60
CA LEU A 176 4.25 13.23 0.18
C LEU A 176 4.50 14.65 -0.33
N TYR A 177 5.28 14.79 -1.39
CA TYR A 177 5.61 16.08 -2.02
C TYR A 177 4.68 16.38 -3.19
N LYS A 178 4.14 17.61 -3.22
CA LYS A 178 3.37 18.16 -4.34
C LYS A 178 3.73 19.62 -4.57
N PHE A 179 3.46 20.16 -5.76
CA PHE A 179 3.38 21.60 -5.89
C PHE A 179 2.13 22.12 -5.20
N ARG A 180 2.26 23.23 -4.50
CA ARG A 180 1.12 23.89 -3.86
C ARG A 180 0.18 24.46 -4.92
N THR A 181 -1.10 24.12 -4.84
CA THR A 181 -2.15 24.56 -5.78
C THR A 181 -3.27 25.35 -5.12
N MET A 182 -3.14 25.63 -3.83
CA MET A 182 -4.14 26.34 -3.05
C MET A 182 -3.52 27.57 -2.37
N VAL A 183 -4.34 28.58 -2.09
CA VAL A 183 -3.95 29.72 -1.27
C VAL A 183 -3.54 29.21 0.11
N HIS A 184 -2.51 29.83 0.70
CA HIS A 184 -2.09 29.54 2.07
C HIS A 184 -3.11 30.19 3.02
N ALA A 185 -4.18 29.48 3.34
CA ALA A 185 -5.06 29.88 4.45
C ALA A 185 -4.37 29.47 5.75
N HIS A 186 -4.33 30.37 6.74
CA HIS A 186 -3.87 30.03 8.09
C HIS A 186 -4.70 28.84 8.61
N GLU A 187 -4.05 27.83 9.22
CA GLU A 187 -4.74 26.68 9.81
C GLU A 187 -5.86 27.10 10.78
N ALA A 188 -5.70 28.24 11.45
CA ALA A 188 -6.71 28.84 12.31
C ALA A 188 -7.99 29.31 11.56
N GLU A 189 -7.89 29.74 10.29
CA GLU A 189 -9.05 30.10 9.47
C GLU A 189 -9.75 28.87 8.91
N LEU A 190 -8.99 27.82 8.58
CA LEU A 190 -9.55 26.54 8.15
C LEU A 190 -10.31 25.85 9.29
N ALA A 191 -9.79 25.92 10.52
CA ALA A 191 -10.48 25.43 11.72
C ALA A 191 -11.76 26.22 12.03
N LYS A 192 -11.78 27.54 11.85
CA LYS A 192 -12.98 28.39 12.03
C LYS A 192 -14.05 28.13 10.98
N MET A 193 -13.69 27.70 9.77
CA MET A 193 -14.64 27.41 8.69
C MET A 193 -15.32 26.05 8.83
N GLY A 194 -14.90 25.18 9.78
CA GLY A 194 -15.48 23.83 9.97
C GLY A 194 -15.39 22.96 8.70
N LYS A 195 -14.68 23.44 7.68
CA LYS A 195 -14.61 22.79 6.37
C LYS A 195 -13.47 21.82 6.33
N ALA A 196 -13.86 20.59 6.08
CA ALA A 196 -13.03 19.44 5.84
C ALA A 196 -11.79 19.77 4.97
N THR A 197 -10.70 19.08 5.26
CA THR A 197 -9.47 19.02 4.47
C THR A 197 -9.68 18.59 3.01
N LYS A 198 -10.89 18.13 2.64
CA LYS A 198 -11.27 17.69 1.30
C LYS A 198 -11.64 18.90 0.41
N THR A 199 -11.21 18.83 -0.85
CA THR A 199 -11.54 19.84 -1.87
C THR A 199 -12.75 19.41 -2.68
N SER A 200 -13.70 20.33 -2.91
CA SER A 200 -14.85 20.13 -3.79
C SER A 200 -14.63 20.76 -5.17
N LYS A 201 -15.48 20.42 -6.13
CA LYS A 201 -15.49 21.06 -7.46
C LYS A 201 -15.84 22.55 -7.30
N GLY A 202 -14.98 23.43 -7.83
CA GLY A 202 -15.19 24.89 -7.70
C GLY A 202 -14.70 25.49 -6.39
N ASP A 203 -13.89 24.78 -5.60
CA ASP A 203 -13.32 25.28 -4.35
C ASP A 203 -12.61 26.63 -4.56
N ALA A 204 -13.10 27.69 -3.89
CA ALA A 204 -12.59 29.05 -4.01
C ALA A 204 -11.11 29.20 -3.57
N ARG A 205 -10.61 28.26 -2.76
CA ARG A 205 -9.21 28.22 -2.33
C ARG A 205 -8.23 27.87 -3.45
N ILE A 206 -8.74 27.38 -4.61
CA ILE A 206 -7.92 26.95 -5.75
C ILE A 206 -7.96 28.06 -6.82
N PRO A 207 -6.94 28.92 -6.91
CA PRO A 207 -6.85 29.95 -7.94
C PRO A 207 -6.66 29.34 -9.33
N TRP A 208 -6.80 30.17 -10.38
CA TRP A 208 -6.78 29.72 -11.77
C TRP A 208 -5.53 28.89 -12.14
N PHE A 209 -4.34 29.32 -11.69
CA PHE A 209 -3.10 28.61 -11.96
C PHE A 209 -3.02 27.26 -11.21
N GLY A 210 -3.52 27.21 -9.97
CA GLY A 210 -3.66 25.97 -9.22
C GLY A 210 -4.63 24.98 -9.90
N ARG A 211 -5.73 25.50 -10.49
CA ARG A 211 -6.64 24.67 -11.31
C ARG A 211 -5.97 24.11 -12.54
N LEU A 212 -5.14 24.92 -13.22
CA LEU A 212 -4.36 24.46 -14.38
C LEU A 212 -3.43 23.30 -14.00
N LEU A 213 -2.64 23.47 -12.92
CA LEU A 213 -1.73 22.43 -12.43
C LEU A 213 -2.47 21.12 -12.10
N ARG A 214 -3.62 21.20 -11.43
CA ARG A 214 -4.44 20.01 -11.11
C ARG A 214 -5.04 19.36 -12.36
N LYS A 215 -5.53 20.16 -13.31
CA LYS A 215 -6.10 19.66 -14.57
C LYS A 215 -5.06 18.91 -15.41
N THR A 216 -3.81 19.32 -15.35
CA THR A 216 -2.68 18.69 -16.07
C THR A 216 -1.97 17.64 -15.23
N ASN A 217 -2.31 17.46 -13.95
CA ASN A 217 -1.61 16.64 -12.95
C ASN A 217 -0.14 17.02 -12.75
N PHE A 218 0.29 18.20 -13.17
CA PHE A 218 1.65 18.67 -12.94
C PHE A 218 1.94 18.93 -11.46
N ASP A 219 0.91 19.18 -10.65
CA ASP A 219 1.05 19.30 -9.20
C ASP A 219 1.57 18.02 -8.53
N GLU A 220 1.42 16.87 -9.14
CA GLU A 220 1.85 15.57 -8.59
C GLU A 220 3.29 15.17 -9.00
N TYR A 221 3.95 15.89 -9.92
CA TYR A 221 5.31 15.56 -10.37
C TYR A 221 6.37 15.48 -9.25
N PRO A 222 6.32 16.31 -8.19
CA PRO A 222 7.27 16.17 -7.08
C PRO A 222 7.21 14.80 -6.36
N GLN A 223 6.15 14.00 -6.56
CA GLN A 223 6.09 12.63 -6.03
C GLN A 223 7.15 11.70 -6.63
N PHE A 224 7.75 12.03 -7.78
CA PHE A 224 8.90 11.27 -8.30
C PHE A 224 10.11 11.36 -7.36
N ILE A 225 10.23 12.41 -6.55
CA ILE A 225 11.20 12.48 -5.46
C ILE A 225 10.89 11.41 -4.40
N ASN A 226 9.61 11.22 -4.05
CA ASN A 226 9.20 10.14 -3.15
C ASN A 226 9.52 8.75 -3.71
N VAL A 227 9.41 8.58 -5.03
CA VAL A 227 9.80 7.32 -5.69
C VAL A 227 11.31 7.10 -5.57
N LEU A 228 12.14 8.10 -5.83
CA LEU A 228 13.60 8.00 -5.65
C LEU A 228 14.00 7.71 -4.20
N LEU A 229 13.37 8.39 -3.24
CA LEU A 229 13.58 8.15 -1.81
C LEU A 229 13.08 6.78 -1.34
N GLY A 230 12.23 6.12 -2.15
CA GLY A 230 11.75 4.76 -1.87
C GLY A 230 10.50 4.67 -1.00
N SER A 231 9.88 5.79 -0.62
CA SER A 231 8.59 5.82 0.09
C SER A 231 7.40 5.53 -0.85
N MET A 232 7.57 5.75 -2.16
CA MET A 232 6.59 5.46 -3.20
C MET A 232 7.16 4.59 -4.32
N SER A 233 6.29 4.16 -5.20
CA SER A 233 6.55 3.51 -6.49
C SER A 233 5.89 4.33 -7.60
N THR A 234 6.31 4.15 -8.84
CA THR A 234 5.63 4.75 -9.99
C THR A 234 4.20 4.20 -10.12
N VAL A 235 4.05 2.88 -9.96
CA VAL A 235 2.77 2.18 -10.04
C VAL A 235 2.45 1.49 -8.72
N GLY A 236 1.25 1.73 -8.18
CA GLY A 236 0.76 1.15 -6.94
C GLY A 236 -0.57 1.76 -6.48
N PRO A 237 -1.13 1.30 -5.35
CA PRO A 237 -2.31 1.91 -4.74
C PRO A 237 -2.09 3.39 -4.42
N ARG A 238 -3.11 4.22 -4.63
CA ARG A 238 -3.01 5.66 -4.28
C ARG A 238 -2.93 5.85 -2.77
N PRO A 239 -1.97 6.65 -2.22
CA PRO A 239 -1.84 6.88 -0.79
C PRO A 239 -2.93 7.84 -0.27
N HIS A 240 -3.57 7.48 0.85
CA HIS A 240 -4.57 8.31 1.51
C HIS A 240 -3.98 9.15 2.64
N MET A 241 -4.68 10.21 3.07
CA MET A 241 -4.34 10.99 4.25
C MET A 241 -4.46 10.12 5.50
N VAL A 242 -3.66 10.42 6.54
CA VAL A 242 -3.63 9.59 7.77
C VAL A 242 -5.02 9.46 8.41
N GLY A 243 -5.79 10.55 8.49
CA GLY A 243 -7.15 10.52 9.05
C GLY A 243 -8.12 9.75 8.17
N GLU A 244 -8.10 10.01 6.87
CA GLU A 244 -8.93 9.33 5.86
C GLU A 244 -8.64 7.83 5.78
N ASP A 245 -7.37 7.45 5.84
CA ASP A 245 -6.93 6.06 5.79
C ASP A 245 -7.40 5.27 7.02
N ARG A 246 -7.37 5.90 8.22
CA ARG A 246 -7.89 5.30 9.45
C ARG A 246 -9.41 5.14 9.43
N GLU A 247 -10.14 6.09 8.88
CA GLU A 247 -11.58 5.98 8.70
C GLU A 247 -11.93 4.85 7.73
N LEU A 248 -11.25 4.78 6.58
CA LEU A 248 -11.52 3.77 5.56
C LEU A 248 -11.18 2.35 6.04
N GLU A 249 -10.15 2.17 6.86
CA GLU A 249 -9.81 0.84 7.38
C GLU A 249 -10.87 0.24 8.31
N THR A 250 -11.76 1.08 8.88
CA THR A 250 -12.89 0.61 9.71
C THR A 250 -14.17 0.39 8.91
N ARG A 251 -14.27 0.96 7.69
CA ARG A 251 -15.48 1.00 6.88
C ARG A 251 -15.43 0.13 5.64
N VAL A 252 -14.23 -0.15 5.12
CA VAL A 252 -14.02 -0.89 3.86
C VAL A 252 -13.34 -2.22 4.16
N ASN A 253 -13.96 -3.31 3.70
CA ASN A 253 -13.44 -4.65 3.87
C ASN A 253 -12.07 -4.81 3.20
N HIS A 254 -11.17 -5.55 3.85
CA HIS A 254 -9.83 -5.86 3.34
C HIS A 254 -8.96 -4.64 3.00
N TYR A 255 -9.35 -3.43 3.44
CA TYR A 255 -8.68 -2.18 3.08
C TYR A 255 -7.18 -2.18 3.36
N ARG A 256 -6.75 -2.77 4.49
CA ARG A 256 -5.33 -2.82 4.90
C ARG A 256 -4.44 -3.64 3.97
N VAL A 257 -5.00 -4.59 3.23
CA VAL A 257 -4.25 -5.44 2.29
C VAL A 257 -3.53 -4.61 1.21
N ARG A 258 -4.14 -3.50 0.78
CA ARG A 258 -3.51 -2.58 -0.19
C ARG A 258 -2.18 -1.96 0.28
N ARG A 259 -1.91 -1.99 1.59
CA ARG A 259 -0.65 -1.50 2.19
C ARG A 259 0.50 -2.50 2.12
N PHE A 260 0.29 -3.71 1.58
CA PHE A 260 1.36 -4.70 1.41
C PHE A 260 2.41 -4.28 0.37
N VAL A 261 2.05 -3.36 -0.53
CA VAL A 261 2.94 -2.77 -1.53
C VAL A 261 3.13 -1.27 -1.31
N LYS A 262 4.17 -0.69 -1.93
CA LYS A 262 4.36 0.76 -1.90
C LYS A 262 3.24 1.47 -2.64
N PRO A 263 2.77 2.63 -2.14
CA PRO A 263 1.81 3.45 -2.86
C PRO A 263 2.42 3.98 -4.17
N GLY A 264 1.56 4.18 -5.18
CA GLY A 264 1.95 4.63 -6.50
C GLY A 264 1.53 6.06 -6.84
N ILE A 265 2.24 6.67 -7.81
CA ILE A 265 1.81 7.91 -8.48
C ILE A 265 0.57 7.61 -9.33
N THR A 266 0.62 6.49 -10.05
CA THR A 266 -0.52 5.90 -10.77
C THR A 266 -0.77 4.48 -10.30
N GLY A 267 -1.87 3.84 -10.72
CA GLY A 267 -2.21 2.49 -10.32
C GLY A 267 -3.34 1.89 -11.14
N PHE A 268 -3.57 0.59 -10.95
CA PHE A 268 -4.57 -0.15 -11.71
C PHE A 268 -5.99 0.41 -11.51
N ALA A 269 -6.37 0.71 -10.26
CA ALA A 269 -7.65 1.35 -9.98
C ALA A 269 -7.77 2.72 -10.66
N ALA A 270 -6.69 3.51 -10.69
CA ALA A 270 -6.67 4.84 -11.29
C ALA A 270 -6.94 4.81 -12.79
N ILE A 271 -6.30 3.90 -13.55
CA ILE A 271 -6.51 3.76 -15.00
C ILE A 271 -7.89 3.21 -15.35
N LYS A 272 -8.55 2.50 -14.41
CA LYS A 272 -9.92 2.01 -14.53
C LYS A 272 -11.00 3.06 -14.15
N GLY A 273 -10.58 4.27 -13.75
CA GLY A 273 -11.51 5.36 -13.44
C GLY A 273 -11.83 5.54 -11.96
N TYR A 274 -11.29 4.71 -11.07
CA TYR A 274 -11.52 4.79 -9.62
C TYR A 274 -10.47 5.69 -8.96
N ARG A 275 -10.37 6.95 -9.43
CA ARG A 275 -9.39 7.95 -8.97
C ARG A 275 -9.99 8.97 -8.01
N GLY A 276 -11.32 8.99 -7.87
CA GLY A 276 -12.10 10.02 -7.17
C GLY A 276 -11.96 10.05 -5.65
N GLY A 277 -12.83 10.84 -5.03
CA GLY A 277 -12.92 11.01 -3.58
C GLY A 277 -13.24 9.72 -2.84
N THR A 278 -13.13 9.78 -1.52
CA THR A 278 -13.31 8.65 -0.61
C THR A 278 -14.67 8.68 0.11
N ASP A 279 -15.59 9.54 -0.35
CA ASP A 279 -16.88 9.76 0.31
C ASP A 279 -17.90 8.67 -0.03
N ASP A 280 -17.78 8.06 -1.21
CA ASP A 280 -18.60 6.94 -1.67
C ASP A 280 -17.93 5.61 -1.31
N LEU A 281 -18.57 4.87 -0.40
CA LEU A 281 -18.03 3.59 0.10
C LEU A 281 -17.98 2.51 -0.96
N ASP A 282 -19.01 2.43 -1.83
CA ASP A 282 -19.06 1.39 -2.89
C ASP A 282 -17.94 1.61 -3.90
N LEU A 283 -17.65 2.87 -4.25
CA LEU A 283 -16.51 3.21 -5.09
C LEU A 283 -15.18 2.90 -4.41
N MET A 284 -15.10 3.08 -3.08
CA MET A 284 -13.89 2.75 -2.32
C MET A 284 -13.68 1.25 -2.15
N GLU A 285 -14.73 0.47 -1.97
CA GLU A 285 -14.65 -0.99 -1.98
C GLU A 285 -14.15 -1.48 -3.33
N LYS A 286 -14.76 -1.00 -4.42
CA LYS A 286 -14.33 -1.37 -5.77
C LYS A 286 -12.89 -0.97 -6.08
N ARG A 287 -12.48 0.20 -5.62
CA ARG A 287 -11.08 0.63 -5.72
C ARG A 287 -10.14 -0.27 -4.94
N THR A 288 -10.54 -0.65 -3.71
CA THR A 288 -9.75 -1.56 -2.86
C THR A 288 -9.61 -2.93 -3.50
N GLU A 289 -10.68 -3.49 -4.09
CA GLU A 289 -10.62 -4.72 -4.86
C GLU A 289 -9.62 -4.65 -6.03
N LEU A 290 -9.64 -3.55 -6.79
CA LEU A 290 -8.71 -3.35 -7.91
C LEU A 290 -7.25 -3.16 -7.44
N ASP A 291 -7.04 -2.52 -6.29
CA ASP A 291 -5.72 -2.37 -5.69
C ASP A 291 -5.19 -3.74 -5.19
N ILE A 292 -6.07 -4.58 -4.61
CA ILE A 292 -5.75 -5.95 -4.21
C ILE A 292 -5.48 -6.82 -5.44
N TRP A 293 -6.32 -6.74 -6.46
CA TRP A 293 -6.10 -7.46 -7.71
C TRP A 293 -4.73 -7.14 -8.33
N TYR A 294 -4.35 -5.87 -8.36
CA TYR A 294 -3.02 -5.45 -8.81
C TYR A 294 -1.90 -6.10 -7.99
N LEU A 295 -2.04 -6.13 -6.67
CA LEU A 295 -1.07 -6.74 -5.76
C LEU A 295 -0.88 -8.23 -6.06
N GLU A 296 -1.98 -8.96 -6.27
CA GLU A 296 -1.99 -10.40 -6.50
C GLU A 296 -1.52 -10.78 -7.91
N ASN A 297 -1.75 -9.93 -8.89
CA ASN A 297 -1.45 -10.18 -10.31
C ASN A 297 -0.29 -9.33 -10.82
N TRP A 298 0.53 -8.78 -9.93
CA TRP A 298 1.64 -7.94 -10.33
C TRP A 298 2.58 -8.66 -11.29
N SER A 299 2.90 -7.99 -12.38
CA SER A 299 3.98 -8.33 -13.30
C SER A 299 4.61 -7.05 -13.82
N LEU A 300 5.85 -7.15 -14.30
CA LEU A 300 6.53 -6.02 -14.92
C LEU A 300 5.74 -5.46 -16.10
N TRP A 301 5.19 -6.34 -16.90
CA TRP A 301 4.36 -5.96 -18.06
C TRP A 301 3.10 -5.20 -17.65
N LEU A 302 2.49 -5.57 -16.53
CA LEU A 302 1.34 -4.87 -15.99
C LEU A 302 1.70 -3.43 -15.58
N ASP A 303 2.86 -3.22 -14.96
CA ASP A 303 3.34 -1.88 -14.62
C ASP A 303 3.57 -1.02 -15.87
N ILE A 304 4.26 -1.58 -16.89
CA ILE A 304 4.49 -0.87 -18.16
C ILE A 304 3.15 -0.51 -18.82
N LYS A 305 2.19 -1.42 -18.84
CA LYS A 305 0.84 -1.18 -19.38
C LYS A 305 0.11 -0.07 -18.62
N ILE A 306 0.16 -0.08 -17.30
CA ILE A 306 -0.47 0.97 -16.47
C ILE A 306 0.17 2.33 -16.73
N MET A 307 1.50 2.41 -16.81
CA MET A 307 2.22 3.64 -17.13
C MET A 307 1.86 4.17 -18.53
N ALA A 308 1.86 3.31 -19.54
CA ALA A 308 1.50 3.69 -20.90
C ALA A 308 0.06 4.23 -21.00
N ILE A 309 -0.90 3.54 -20.36
CA ILE A 309 -2.30 4.00 -20.31
C ILE A 309 -2.39 5.35 -19.58
N THR A 310 -1.66 5.52 -18.47
CA THR A 310 -1.66 6.80 -17.72
C THR A 310 -1.17 7.95 -18.60
N VAL A 311 -0.05 7.77 -19.30
CA VAL A 311 0.49 8.77 -20.22
C VAL A 311 -0.51 9.07 -21.34
N TRP A 312 -1.10 8.05 -21.93
CA TRP A 312 -2.13 8.22 -22.96
C TRP A 312 -3.35 9.00 -22.45
N GLN A 313 -3.86 8.67 -21.27
CA GLN A 313 -4.97 9.38 -20.64
C GLN A 313 -4.64 10.85 -20.36
N MET A 314 -3.40 11.14 -19.94
CA MET A 314 -2.94 12.52 -19.73
C MET A 314 -2.87 13.30 -21.04
N LEU A 315 -2.29 12.73 -22.10
CA LEU A 315 -2.13 13.38 -23.40
C LEU A 315 -3.48 13.63 -24.10
N THR A 316 -4.42 12.72 -23.95
CA THR A 316 -5.76 12.82 -24.56
C THR A 316 -6.77 13.58 -23.72
N PHE A 317 -6.40 14.01 -22.53
CA PHE A 317 -7.32 14.58 -21.52
C PHE A 317 -8.54 13.70 -21.23
N ARG A 318 -8.47 12.41 -21.57
CA ARG A 318 -9.47 11.38 -21.25
C ARG A 318 -9.23 10.76 -19.89
N ILE A 319 -8.92 11.59 -18.89
CA ILE A 319 -8.79 11.12 -17.51
C ILE A 319 -10.19 10.70 -17.06
N PRO A 320 -10.43 9.41 -16.75
CA PRO A 320 -11.70 8.97 -16.21
C PRO A 320 -12.01 9.82 -14.98
N LYS A 321 -13.24 10.29 -14.87
CA LYS A 321 -13.70 11.31 -13.93
C LYS A 321 -13.12 11.12 -12.53
N ALA A 322 -12.30 12.06 -12.11
CA ALA A 322 -11.74 12.10 -10.75
C ALA A 322 -12.71 12.80 -9.76
N TYR A 323 -13.87 13.25 -10.26
CA TYR A 323 -14.91 13.96 -9.47
C TYR A 323 -16.29 13.68 -10.05
#